data_ac31f292ddce03264088c57c6347088e
#
_entry.id   ac31f292ddce03264088c57c6347088e
#
_cell.length_a   1.000
_cell.length_b   1.000
_cell.length_c   1.000
_cell.angle_alpha   90.00
_cell.angle_beta   90.00
_cell.angle_gamma   90.00
#
_symmetry.space_group_name_H-M   'P 1'
#
loop_
_entity.id
_entity.type
_entity.pdbx_description
1 polymer ?
#
loop_
_entity_poly.entity_id
_entity_poly.type
_entity_poly.pdbx_seq_one_letter_code
_entity_poly.pdbx_strand_id
1 'polypeptide(L)'
;PNSFLIGGREYHISSDFRAMLRLEEIFSSEELTDEEKAERALKLFYGCVPEPLEEAVERLCYFWSCGRQEKEGRAKGEGAAQPPIYSFTHDAGLIYGAFLTQYGIDLSRKSLHWWQFMALFEALEEDRVLKEVMRCRAVEIKGDMPQTQKDYYNAMKRRYALPLPEQEKR
;
A
#
# COMPACT_ATOMS: atom_id res chain seq x y z
N PRO A 1 -9.68 -7.08 13.35
CA PRO A 1 -10.76 -8.07 13.20
C PRO A 1 -10.32 -9.24 12.32
N ASN A 2 -10.96 -10.41 12.51
CA ASN A 2 -10.76 -11.60 11.69
C ASN A 2 -12.06 -12.01 10.98
N SER A 3 -13.13 -11.27 11.22
CA SER A 3 -14.45 -11.45 10.59
C SER A 3 -15.21 -10.13 10.58
N PHE A 4 -16.22 -10.06 9.71
CA PHE A 4 -17.20 -8.98 9.65
C PHE A 4 -18.62 -9.53 9.53
N LEU A 5 -19.60 -8.80 10.10
CA LEU A 5 -21.01 -9.02 9.83
C LEU A 5 -21.38 -8.23 8.58
N ILE A 6 -22.01 -8.90 7.60
CA ILE A 6 -22.50 -8.33 6.35
C ILE A 6 -23.89 -8.90 6.10
N GLY A 7 -24.89 -8.05 5.97
CA GLY A 7 -26.27 -8.50 5.84
C GLY A 7 -26.75 -9.38 7.00
N GLY A 8 -26.20 -9.19 8.20
CA GLY A 8 -26.50 -10.00 9.38
C GLY A 8 -25.81 -11.39 9.44
N ARG A 9 -24.98 -11.73 8.44
CA ARG A 9 -24.20 -12.97 8.42
C ARG A 9 -22.72 -12.69 8.68
N GLU A 10 -22.06 -13.53 9.47
CA GLU A 10 -20.63 -13.44 9.74
C GLU A 10 -19.80 -14.06 8.62
N TYR A 11 -18.80 -13.31 8.15
CA TYR A 11 -17.81 -13.73 7.17
C TYR A 11 -16.41 -13.61 7.74
N HIS A 12 -15.66 -14.71 7.71
CA HIS A 12 -14.24 -14.69 8.02
C HIS A 12 -13.46 -14.00 6.90
N ILE A 13 -12.35 -13.34 7.26
CA ILE A 13 -11.54 -12.59 6.32
C ILE A 13 -10.10 -13.11 6.23
N SER A 14 -9.48 -12.94 5.07
CA SER A 14 -8.05 -13.16 4.87
C SER A 14 -7.27 -11.99 5.45
N SER A 15 -6.94 -12.05 6.75
CA SER A 15 -6.30 -10.97 7.49
C SER A 15 -4.76 -10.95 7.38
N ASP A 16 -4.14 -11.93 6.72
CA ASP A 16 -2.68 -11.97 6.50
C ASP A 16 -2.23 -10.86 5.55
N PHE A 17 -1.11 -10.21 5.87
CA PHE A 17 -0.57 -9.12 5.04
C PHE A 17 -0.31 -9.52 3.59
N ARG A 18 0.04 -10.78 3.31
CA ARG A 18 0.27 -11.27 1.94
C ARG A 18 -1.00 -11.25 1.10
N ALA A 19 -2.17 -11.51 1.72
CA ALA A 19 -3.44 -11.39 1.03
C ALA A 19 -3.72 -9.93 0.68
N MET A 20 -3.36 -9.00 1.57
CA MET A 20 -3.50 -7.56 1.30
C MET A 20 -2.55 -7.08 0.20
N LEU A 21 -1.31 -7.57 0.13
CA LEU A 21 -0.41 -7.26 -0.98
C LEU A 21 -0.97 -7.72 -2.34
N ARG A 22 -1.63 -8.88 -2.38
CA ARG A 22 -2.32 -9.36 -3.60
C ARG A 22 -3.54 -8.50 -3.95
N LEU A 23 -4.23 -7.91 -2.96
CA LEU A 23 -5.30 -6.94 -3.23
C LEU A 23 -4.75 -5.69 -3.91
N GLU A 24 -3.58 -5.19 -3.48
CA GLU A 24 -2.91 -4.06 -4.14
C GLU A 24 -2.61 -4.38 -5.61
N GLU A 25 -2.11 -5.58 -5.91
CA GLU A 25 -1.87 -6.03 -7.28
C GLU A 25 -3.17 -6.06 -8.12
N ILE A 26 -4.28 -6.55 -7.55
CA ILE A 26 -5.59 -6.56 -8.21
C ILE A 26 -6.03 -5.13 -8.53
N PHE A 27 -5.96 -4.21 -7.56
CA PHE A 27 -6.40 -2.83 -7.75
C PHE A 27 -5.51 -2.05 -8.72
N SER A 28 -4.22 -2.37 -8.77
CA SER A 28 -3.24 -1.74 -9.67
C SER A 28 -3.26 -2.32 -11.09
N SER A 29 -3.99 -3.42 -11.35
CA SER A 29 -4.06 -4.04 -12.67
C SER A 29 -4.79 -3.13 -13.66
N GLU A 30 -4.19 -2.87 -14.81
CA GLU A 30 -4.81 -2.13 -15.93
C GLU A 30 -5.63 -3.06 -16.86
N GLU A 31 -5.44 -4.37 -16.75
CA GLU A 31 -6.13 -5.36 -17.58
C GLU A 31 -7.55 -5.67 -17.10
N LEU A 32 -7.87 -5.33 -15.82
CA LEU A 32 -9.13 -5.66 -15.19
C LEU A 32 -10.07 -4.46 -15.17
N THR A 33 -11.36 -4.69 -15.46
CA THR A 33 -12.42 -3.70 -15.23
C THR A 33 -12.64 -3.48 -13.72
N ASP A 34 -13.31 -2.39 -13.36
CA ASP A 34 -13.59 -2.09 -11.95
C ASP A 34 -14.47 -3.15 -11.30
N GLU A 35 -15.42 -3.74 -12.06
CA GLU A 35 -16.26 -4.84 -11.59
C GLU A 35 -15.42 -6.11 -11.34
N GLU A 36 -14.52 -6.45 -12.25
CA GLU A 36 -13.62 -7.61 -12.10
C GLU A 36 -12.67 -7.44 -10.91
N LYS A 37 -12.14 -6.21 -10.71
CA LYS A 37 -11.31 -5.89 -9.55
C LYS A 37 -12.10 -6.09 -8.25
N ALA A 38 -13.30 -5.54 -8.16
CA ALA A 38 -14.16 -5.67 -7.00
C ALA A 38 -14.48 -7.14 -6.69
N GLU A 39 -14.91 -7.90 -7.69
CA GLU A 39 -15.23 -9.31 -7.53
C GLU A 39 -14.02 -10.14 -7.06
N ARG A 40 -12.85 -9.97 -7.70
CA ARG A 40 -11.61 -10.68 -7.32
C ARG A 40 -11.14 -10.28 -5.92
N ALA A 41 -11.23 -9.00 -5.57
CA ALA A 41 -10.86 -8.50 -4.26
C ALA A 41 -11.74 -9.11 -3.16
N LEU A 42 -13.06 -9.13 -3.35
CA LEU A 42 -13.99 -9.71 -2.39
C LEU A 42 -13.80 -11.22 -2.25
N LYS A 43 -13.62 -11.94 -3.37
CA LYS A 43 -13.32 -13.38 -3.34
C LYS A 43 -12.00 -13.68 -2.61
N LEU A 44 -10.97 -12.87 -2.81
CA LEU A 44 -9.70 -13.03 -2.11
C LEU A 44 -9.84 -12.75 -0.61
N PHE A 45 -10.61 -11.72 -0.27
CA PHE A 45 -10.75 -11.26 1.11
C PHE A 45 -11.70 -12.13 1.95
N TYR A 46 -12.89 -12.49 1.40
CA TYR A 46 -13.94 -13.24 2.11
C TYR A 46 -14.03 -14.72 1.69
N GLY A 47 -13.35 -15.15 0.63
CA GLY A 47 -13.53 -16.46 0.02
C GLY A 47 -14.78 -16.57 -0.88
N CYS A 48 -15.62 -15.55 -0.91
CA CYS A 48 -16.83 -15.43 -1.73
C CYS A 48 -17.16 -13.96 -1.97
N VAL A 49 -18.24 -13.67 -2.66
CA VAL A 49 -18.80 -12.31 -2.77
C VAL A 49 -19.98 -12.20 -1.83
N PRO A 50 -19.87 -11.49 -0.68
CA PRO A 50 -20.98 -11.32 0.27
C PRO A 50 -22.04 -10.37 -0.28
N GLU A 51 -23.27 -10.51 0.25
CA GLU A 51 -24.36 -9.57 0.01
C GLU A 51 -24.85 -8.98 1.36
N PRO A 52 -25.17 -7.67 1.40
CA PRO A 52 -25.13 -6.70 0.29
C PRO A 52 -23.69 -6.29 -0.08
N LEU A 53 -23.46 -6.12 -1.40
CA LEU A 53 -22.14 -5.82 -1.98
C LEU A 53 -21.52 -4.54 -1.42
N GLU A 54 -22.33 -3.49 -1.26
CA GLU A 54 -21.89 -2.18 -0.77
C GLU A 54 -21.26 -2.31 0.63
N GLU A 55 -21.95 -2.99 1.56
CA GLU A 55 -21.42 -3.23 2.92
C GLU A 55 -20.13 -4.07 2.89
N ALA A 56 -20.06 -5.08 2.00
CA ALA A 56 -18.86 -5.90 1.85
C ALA A 56 -17.64 -5.07 1.41
N VAL A 57 -17.83 -4.17 0.45
CA VAL A 57 -16.78 -3.25 -0.03
C VAL A 57 -16.39 -2.26 1.07
N GLU A 58 -17.34 -1.66 1.78
CA GLU A 58 -17.06 -0.76 2.90
C GLU A 58 -16.20 -1.42 3.99
N ARG A 59 -16.52 -2.66 4.37
CA ARG A 59 -15.75 -3.41 5.36
C ARG A 59 -14.35 -3.76 4.88
N LEU A 60 -14.18 -4.09 3.60
CA LEU A 60 -12.87 -4.30 3.01
C LEU A 60 -12.04 -3.01 3.04
N CYS A 61 -12.60 -1.88 2.62
CA CYS A 61 -11.93 -0.57 2.69
C CYS A 61 -11.57 -0.18 4.12
N TYR A 62 -12.47 -0.39 5.08
CA TYR A 62 -12.20 -0.19 6.50
C TYR A 62 -11.03 -1.05 6.99
N PHE A 63 -10.99 -2.33 6.60
CA PHE A 63 -9.89 -3.20 6.97
C PHE A 63 -8.57 -2.79 6.32
N TRP A 64 -8.61 -2.45 5.03
CA TRP A 64 -7.46 -1.97 4.27
C TRP A 64 -6.83 -0.72 4.90
N SER A 65 -7.65 0.24 5.29
CA SER A 65 -7.23 1.49 5.94
C SER A 65 -6.81 1.32 7.42
N CYS A 66 -6.72 0.08 7.92
CA CYS A 66 -6.42 -0.22 9.33
C CYS A 66 -7.43 0.41 10.30
N GLY A 67 -8.70 0.52 9.91
CA GLY A 67 -9.75 1.14 10.70
C GLY A 67 -9.68 2.66 10.75
N ARG A 68 -8.80 3.29 9.98
CA ARG A 68 -8.75 4.75 9.84
C ARG A 68 -9.92 5.18 8.97
N GLN A 69 -10.86 5.91 9.53
CA GLN A 69 -11.86 6.61 8.74
C GLN A 69 -11.14 7.73 8.00
N GLU A 70 -11.24 7.77 6.68
CA GLU A 70 -10.92 8.99 5.96
C GLU A 70 -11.79 10.08 6.56
N LYS A 71 -11.16 11.11 7.13
CA LYS A 71 -11.92 12.29 7.56
C LYS A 71 -12.64 12.80 6.32
N GLU A 72 -13.97 12.76 6.34
CA GLU A 72 -14.82 13.46 5.38
C GLU A 72 -14.30 14.89 5.29
N GLY A 73 -13.64 15.24 4.19
CA GLY A 73 -13.05 16.57 4.02
C GLY A 73 -11.80 16.64 3.15
N ARG A 74 -11.15 15.51 2.83
CA ARG A 74 -10.30 15.51 1.63
C ARG A 74 -11.23 15.28 0.44
N ALA A 75 -11.98 16.33 0.11
CA ALA A 75 -12.50 16.49 -1.23
C ALA A 75 -11.41 16.03 -2.20
N LYS A 76 -11.79 15.29 -3.25
CA LYS A 76 -11.00 15.14 -4.47
C LYS A 76 -10.72 16.56 -4.99
N GLY A 77 -9.82 17.28 -4.30
CA GLY A 77 -9.26 18.51 -4.79
C GLY A 77 -8.46 18.12 -6.02
N GLU A 78 -8.64 18.84 -7.08
CA GLU A 78 -7.90 18.83 -8.34
C GLU A 78 -6.41 19.18 -8.14
N GLY A 79 -5.76 18.53 -7.19
CA GLY A 79 -4.32 18.48 -7.04
C GLY A 79 -3.84 17.18 -7.65
N ALA A 80 -2.94 17.23 -8.61
CA ALA A 80 -2.30 16.07 -9.18
C ALA A 80 -1.93 15.09 -8.05
N ALA A 81 -2.39 13.84 -8.13
CA ALA A 81 -2.13 12.83 -7.12
C ALA A 81 -0.61 12.75 -6.94
N GLN A 82 -0.12 12.98 -5.71
CA GLN A 82 1.31 12.89 -5.46
C GLN A 82 1.78 11.47 -5.82
N PRO A 83 2.89 11.33 -6.53
CA PRO A 83 3.38 10.01 -6.89
C PRO A 83 3.64 9.18 -5.63
N PRO A 84 3.40 7.86 -5.68
CA PRO A 84 3.61 6.99 -4.54
C PRO A 84 5.07 7.03 -4.11
N ILE A 85 5.30 7.11 -2.79
CA ILE A 85 6.65 7.16 -2.22
C ILE A 85 7.23 5.78 -1.91
N TYR A 86 6.41 4.74 -1.96
CA TYR A 86 6.79 3.33 -1.86
C TYR A 86 5.85 2.45 -2.67
N SER A 87 6.28 1.23 -2.95
CA SER A 87 5.46 0.16 -3.51
C SER A 87 5.79 -1.13 -2.79
N PHE A 88 4.79 -1.83 -2.30
CA PHE A 88 5.02 -3.11 -1.62
C PHE A 88 5.67 -4.14 -2.53
N THR A 89 5.35 -4.15 -3.81
CA THR A 89 5.92 -5.07 -4.80
C THR A 89 7.36 -4.69 -5.16
N HIS A 90 7.59 -3.43 -5.55
CA HIS A 90 8.93 -2.99 -6.03
C HIS A 90 9.93 -2.82 -4.89
N ASP A 91 9.48 -2.45 -3.71
CA ASP A 91 10.34 -2.27 -2.54
C ASP A 91 10.34 -3.50 -1.61
N ALA A 92 9.81 -4.64 -2.06
CA ALA A 92 9.67 -5.86 -1.25
C ALA A 92 10.97 -6.27 -0.55
N GLY A 93 12.12 -6.19 -1.26
CA GLY A 93 13.42 -6.49 -0.69
C GLY A 93 13.87 -5.53 0.41
N LEU A 94 13.58 -4.22 0.25
CA LEU A 94 13.88 -3.20 1.25
C LEU A 94 12.99 -3.36 2.48
N ILE A 95 11.71 -3.65 2.27
CA ILE A 95 10.74 -3.92 3.34
C ILE A 95 11.15 -5.17 4.12
N TYR A 96 11.44 -6.26 3.42
CA TYR A 96 11.92 -7.50 4.03
C TYR A 96 13.18 -7.27 4.89
N GLY A 97 14.18 -6.59 4.31
CA GLY A 97 15.43 -6.27 5.01
C GLY A 97 15.21 -5.41 6.26
N ALA A 98 14.34 -4.40 6.18
CA ALA A 98 14.00 -3.54 7.30
C ALA A 98 13.30 -4.31 8.44
N PHE A 99 12.32 -5.17 8.13
CA PHE A 99 11.64 -6.01 9.13
C PHE A 99 12.59 -7.03 9.77
N LEU A 100 13.44 -7.66 8.96
CA LEU A 100 14.40 -8.62 9.49
C LEU A 100 15.43 -7.97 10.41
N THR A 101 15.97 -6.81 10.03
CA THR A 101 17.03 -6.14 10.80
C THR A 101 16.49 -5.40 12.03
N GLN A 102 15.33 -4.78 11.96
CA GLN A 102 14.79 -4.02 13.07
C GLN A 102 14.03 -4.89 14.07
N TYR A 103 13.23 -5.83 13.58
CA TYR A 103 12.32 -6.62 14.42
C TYR A 103 12.70 -8.09 14.54
N GLY A 104 13.71 -8.58 13.78
CA GLY A 104 14.01 -10.00 13.69
C GLY A 104 12.89 -10.82 13.02
N ILE A 105 12.00 -10.17 12.27
CA ILE A 105 10.86 -10.81 11.64
C ILE A 105 11.23 -11.23 10.22
N ASP A 106 11.24 -12.52 9.97
CA ASP A 106 11.35 -13.09 8.63
C ASP A 106 9.95 -13.14 7.98
N LEU A 107 9.65 -12.14 7.14
CA LEU A 107 8.37 -12.01 6.44
C LEU A 107 8.09 -13.16 5.47
N SER A 108 9.09 -13.94 5.07
CA SER A 108 8.90 -15.11 4.21
C SER A 108 8.29 -16.30 4.98
N ARG A 109 8.50 -16.34 6.29
CA ARG A 109 8.07 -17.44 7.18
C ARG A 109 6.98 -17.02 8.16
N LYS A 110 7.01 -15.77 8.62
CA LYS A 110 6.10 -15.28 9.66
C LYS A 110 4.82 -14.77 9.02
N SER A 111 3.68 -15.30 9.48
CA SER A 111 2.37 -14.71 9.22
C SER A 111 2.16 -13.50 10.13
N LEU A 112 1.68 -12.40 9.57
CA LEU A 112 1.33 -11.19 10.29
C LEU A 112 -0.07 -10.76 9.87
N HIS A 113 -0.88 -10.41 10.84
CA HIS A 113 -2.12 -9.70 10.56
C HIS A 113 -1.82 -8.36 9.89
N TRP A 114 -2.61 -7.96 8.88
CA TRP A 114 -2.39 -6.72 8.12
C TRP A 114 -2.15 -5.49 9.00
N TRP A 115 -2.97 -5.31 10.02
CA TRP A 115 -2.82 -4.16 10.92
C TRP A 115 -1.52 -4.19 11.73
N GLN A 116 -1.03 -5.38 12.10
CA GLN A 116 0.28 -5.52 12.75
C GLN A 116 1.40 -5.20 11.75
N PHE A 117 1.31 -5.71 10.53
CA PHE A 117 2.28 -5.41 9.48
C PHE A 117 2.36 -3.90 9.23
N MET A 118 1.22 -3.22 9.05
CA MET A 118 1.18 -1.78 8.82
C MET A 118 1.69 -0.97 10.01
N ALA A 119 1.35 -1.35 11.23
CA ALA A 119 1.87 -0.68 12.43
C ALA A 119 3.40 -0.80 12.52
N LEU A 120 3.96 -1.97 12.24
CA LEU A 120 5.42 -2.18 12.22
C LEU A 120 6.09 -1.44 11.05
N PHE A 121 5.46 -1.42 9.87
CA PHE A 121 5.94 -0.70 8.70
C PHE A 121 6.01 0.82 8.95
N GLU A 122 5.00 1.38 9.58
CA GLU A 122 4.98 2.80 9.96
C GLU A 122 6.00 3.15 11.04
N ALA A 123 6.26 2.22 11.97
CA ALA A 123 7.21 2.37 13.07
C ALA A 123 8.67 2.07 12.69
N LEU A 124 8.97 1.83 11.39
CA LEU A 124 10.35 1.67 10.95
C LEU A 124 11.17 2.93 11.22
N GLU A 125 12.39 2.75 11.71
CA GLU A 125 13.32 3.84 12.03
C GLU A 125 13.74 4.62 10.78
N GLU A 126 13.97 5.93 10.94
CA GLU A 126 14.29 6.84 9.83
C GLU A 126 15.65 6.57 9.18
N ASP A 127 16.57 5.92 9.87
CA ASP A 127 17.90 5.54 9.37
C ASP A 127 17.89 4.30 8.45
N ARG A 128 16.73 3.65 8.30
CA ARG A 128 16.58 2.49 7.41
C ARG A 128 16.62 2.91 5.94
N VAL A 129 17.28 2.09 5.12
CA VAL A 129 17.41 2.35 3.67
C VAL A 129 16.04 2.58 3.01
N LEU A 130 15.02 1.83 3.41
CA LEU A 130 13.66 2.03 2.92
C LEU A 130 13.14 3.45 3.19
N LYS A 131 13.29 3.95 4.41
CA LYS A 131 12.86 5.31 4.80
C LYS A 131 13.63 6.39 4.05
N GLU A 132 14.92 6.19 3.84
CA GLU A 132 15.74 7.08 3.01
C GLU A 132 15.24 7.12 1.56
N VAL A 133 14.91 5.97 0.97
CA VAL A 133 14.33 5.88 -0.38
C VAL A 133 12.98 6.59 -0.44
N MET A 134 12.09 6.35 0.53
CA MET A 134 10.79 7.03 0.61
C MET A 134 10.96 8.55 0.72
N ARG A 135 11.87 9.02 1.58
CA ARG A 135 12.18 10.43 1.75
C ARG A 135 12.70 11.04 0.44
N CYS A 136 13.64 10.39 -0.24
CA CYS A 136 14.17 10.87 -1.50
C CYS A 136 13.10 10.96 -2.60
N ARG A 137 12.16 10.02 -2.65
CA ARG A 137 11.01 10.07 -3.58
C ARG A 137 10.06 11.23 -3.27
N ALA A 138 9.81 11.50 -1.98
CA ALA A 138 8.90 12.56 -1.54
C ALA A 138 9.45 13.96 -1.71
N VAL A 139 10.79 14.15 -1.73
CA VAL A 139 11.41 15.47 -1.79
C VAL A 139 11.07 16.18 -3.11
N GLU A 140 10.56 17.40 -3.01
CA GLU A 140 10.47 18.33 -4.12
C GLU A 140 11.79 19.09 -4.29
N ILE A 141 12.39 19.00 -5.48
CA ILE A 141 13.65 19.68 -5.79
C ILE A 141 13.34 21.13 -6.13
N LYS A 142 13.60 22.02 -5.17
CA LYS A 142 13.34 23.46 -5.33
C LYS A 142 14.54 24.19 -5.96
N GLY A 143 14.24 25.33 -6.60
CA GLY A 143 15.25 26.14 -7.28
C GLY A 143 16.36 26.69 -6.37
N ASP A 144 16.04 26.95 -5.09
CA ASP A 144 16.94 27.50 -4.08
C ASP A 144 17.86 26.48 -3.39
N MET A 145 17.67 25.18 -3.67
CA MET A 145 18.55 24.14 -3.13
C MET A 145 19.97 24.22 -3.70
N PRO A 146 21.04 23.95 -2.89
CA PRO A 146 22.40 23.80 -3.37
C PRO A 146 22.52 22.75 -4.50
N GLN A 147 23.38 22.98 -5.48
CA GLN A 147 23.52 22.09 -6.65
C GLN A 147 23.90 20.66 -6.24
N THR A 148 24.80 20.50 -5.28
CA THR A 148 25.20 19.18 -4.75
C THR A 148 24.03 18.40 -4.18
N GLN A 149 23.09 19.09 -3.52
CA GLN A 149 21.89 18.48 -2.95
C GLN A 149 20.89 18.11 -4.04
N LYS A 150 20.73 18.95 -5.06
CA LYS A 150 19.92 18.64 -6.25
C LYS A 150 20.44 17.40 -6.97
N ASP A 151 21.76 17.32 -7.18
CA ASP A 151 22.40 16.20 -7.87
C ASP A 151 22.22 14.90 -7.08
N TYR A 152 22.35 14.93 -5.75
CA TYR A 152 22.09 13.81 -4.87
C TYR A 152 20.66 13.31 -5.01
N TYR A 153 19.66 14.18 -4.83
CA TYR A 153 18.25 13.77 -4.94
C TYR A 153 17.87 13.29 -6.33
N ASN A 154 18.40 13.92 -7.39
CA ASN A 154 18.17 13.46 -8.76
C ASN A 154 18.77 12.07 -9.00
N ALA A 155 19.96 11.78 -8.49
CA ALA A 155 20.59 10.48 -8.59
C ALA A 155 19.78 9.40 -7.83
N MET A 156 19.33 9.72 -6.61
CA MET A 156 18.50 8.81 -5.79
C MET A 156 17.14 8.57 -6.43
N LYS A 157 16.45 9.60 -6.92
CA LYS A 157 15.18 9.45 -7.64
C LYS A 157 15.30 8.55 -8.87
N ARG A 158 16.37 8.70 -9.66
CA ARG A 158 16.64 7.81 -10.81
C ARG A 158 16.92 6.39 -10.39
N ARG A 159 17.74 6.19 -9.34
CA ARG A 159 18.12 4.85 -8.86
C ARG A 159 16.94 4.06 -8.31
N TYR A 160 16.02 4.73 -7.63
CA TYR A 160 14.88 4.13 -6.93
C TYR A 160 13.53 4.56 -7.52
N ALA A 161 13.52 4.94 -8.81
CA ALA A 161 12.26 5.26 -9.49
C ALA A 161 11.30 4.07 -9.42
N LEU A 162 10.05 4.34 -9.05
CA LEU A 162 8.99 3.36 -9.26
C LEU A 162 8.61 3.35 -10.74
N PRO A 163 8.25 2.20 -11.31
CA PRO A 163 7.77 2.16 -12.69
C PRO A 163 6.54 3.07 -12.81
N LEU A 164 6.55 3.87 -13.86
CA LEU A 164 5.39 4.68 -14.20
C LEU A 164 4.25 3.77 -14.66
N PRO A 165 3.00 4.11 -14.33
CA PRO A 165 1.84 3.49 -14.96
C PRO A 165 1.99 3.56 -16.48
N GLU A 166 1.59 2.53 -17.21
CA GLU A 166 1.82 2.43 -18.68
C GLU A 166 1.18 3.57 -19.51
N GLN A 167 0.29 4.36 -18.91
CA GLN A 167 -0.41 5.47 -19.57
C GLN A 167 0.48 6.66 -19.97
N GLU A 168 1.70 6.81 -19.44
CA GLU A 168 2.61 7.90 -19.82
C GLU A 168 3.57 7.54 -20.98
N LYS A 169 3.43 6.35 -21.58
CA LYS A 169 4.29 5.91 -22.70
C LYS A 169 3.68 6.15 -24.09
N ARG A 170 2.66 7.03 -24.22
CA ARG A 170 2.09 7.41 -25.53
C ARG A 170 2.42 8.82 -25.94
#